data_fa563809742f98f2420c0f92acfb7ff9
#
_entry.id   fa563809742f98f2420c0f92acfb7ff9
#
_cell.length_a   1.000
_cell.length_b   1.000
_cell.length_c   1.000
_cell.angle_alpha   90.00
_cell.angle_beta   90.00
_cell.angle_gamma   90.00
#
_symmetry.space_group_name_H-M   'P 1'
#
loop_
_entity.id
_entity.type
_entity.pdbx_description
1 polymer ?
#
loop_
_entity_poly.entity_id
_entity_poly.type
_entity_poly.pdbx_seq_one_letter_code
_entity_poly.pdbx_strand_id
1 'polypeptide(L)'
;MIDLGGATSALCLASTGSVPVRPHMIVFNKADTHAALAFVASGHVVVFNAATRAPLACLRTEPGAGGARQAHAVWPTEDDRYLIVANQNGKKLERITTDYASGVFTTQPAATLDMAGCTTPNGLPCQAPAIRPDNAPICPFIASDNGPVFVSLRGGGLLVVDWRTTPMSIVGEYDVTQVPANGCGFIEAAGTVFGNGGGGVHGNLDQFSVFRLPMSGYSSIASPNTPAVQRLFDDDSPERDAHGVLVAGEERHVWVGDRDANVAEVFNGTSGAHVGTVDLTSPFSADPTVDLFAVSPDEKWAFASTRGPNPLSGDPHSSHGTNPGMLIIKLNGNGKQGKVEGLIPISNLDSSGVQRADAHGIRIRRTG
;
A
#
# COMPACT_ATOMS: atom_id res chain seq x y z
N MET A 1 -0.28 19.81 11.57
CA MET A 1 0.47 18.66 12.13
C MET A 1 -0.47 17.89 13.03
N ILE A 2 -0.40 16.59 13.11
CA ILE A 2 -1.13 15.75 14.07
C ILE A 2 -0.11 15.25 15.10
N ASP A 3 -0.40 15.49 16.38
CA ASP A 3 0.41 14.91 17.46
C ASP A 3 -0.07 13.49 17.75
N LEU A 4 0.71 12.52 17.32
CA LEU A 4 0.44 11.10 17.55
C LEU A 4 0.78 10.66 18.98
N GLY A 5 1.60 11.42 19.71
CA GLY A 5 1.97 11.16 21.10
C GLY A 5 0.97 11.69 22.14
N GLY A 6 0.14 12.67 21.76
CA GLY A 6 -0.86 13.30 22.64
C GLY A 6 -2.22 12.61 22.61
N ALA A 7 -3.23 13.30 22.07
CA ALA A 7 -4.63 12.82 22.05
C ALA A 7 -4.79 11.44 21.38
N THR A 8 -4.01 11.15 20.35
CA THR A 8 -4.04 9.86 19.65
C THR A 8 -3.60 8.71 20.56
N SER A 9 -2.46 8.89 21.26
CA SER A 9 -1.97 7.88 22.20
C SER A 9 -2.93 7.68 23.38
N ALA A 10 -3.49 8.77 23.91
CA ALA A 10 -4.48 8.69 24.99
C ALA A 10 -5.73 7.92 24.58
N LEU A 11 -6.28 8.21 23.39
CA LEU A 11 -7.43 7.47 22.85
C LEU A 11 -7.12 5.98 22.67
N CYS A 12 -5.98 5.65 22.07
CA CYS A 12 -5.61 4.25 21.83
C CYS A 12 -5.37 3.49 23.13
N LEU A 13 -4.71 4.10 24.11
CA LEU A 13 -4.52 3.49 25.42
C LEU A 13 -5.86 3.19 26.11
N ALA A 14 -6.80 4.12 26.03
CA ALA A 14 -8.13 3.96 26.63
C ALA A 14 -8.96 2.86 25.93
N SER A 15 -8.88 2.77 24.58
CA SER A 15 -9.73 1.84 23.80
C SER A 15 -9.12 0.45 23.59
N THR A 16 -7.77 0.33 23.57
CA THR A 16 -7.08 -0.92 23.22
C THR A 16 -6.09 -1.42 24.26
N GLY A 17 -5.86 -0.66 25.34
CA GLY A 17 -4.89 -0.96 26.38
C GLY A 17 -3.42 -0.73 25.95
N SER A 18 -3.16 -0.11 24.78
CA SER A 18 -1.81 0.15 24.31
C SER A 18 -1.74 1.37 23.40
N VAL A 19 -0.55 1.97 23.28
CA VAL A 19 -0.33 3.13 22.42
C VAL A 19 0.05 2.72 20.98
N PRO A 20 -0.28 3.52 19.95
CA PRO A 20 0.09 3.25 18.59
C PRO A 20 1.58 3.55 18.36
N VAL A 21 2.26 2.69 17.58
CA VAL A 21 3.70 2.80 17.33
C VAL A 21 3.98 2.61 15.85
N ARG A 22 4.79 3.49 15.26
CA ARG A 22 5.21 3.53 13.85
C ARG A 22 4.04 3.65 12.89
N PRO A 23 3.55 4.88 12.64
CA PRO A 23 2.60 5.15 11.57
C PRO A 23 3.21 4.78 10.22
N HIS A 24 2.42 4.24 9.31
CA HIS A 24 2.91 3.70 8.05
C HIS A 24 2.06 4.14 6.84
N MET A 25 0.87 3.61 6.71
CA MET A 25 -0.03 3.91 5.59
C MET A 25 -1.21 4.77 6.04
N ILE A 26 -1.47 5.83 5.26
CA ILE A 26 -2.62 6.71 5.44
C ILE A 26 -3.50 6.65 4.20
N VAL A 27 -4.81 6.60 4.40
CA VAL A 27 -5.82 6.71 3.33
C VAL A 27 -6.93 7.64 3.77
N PHE A 28 -7.59 8.30 2.81
CA PHE A 28 -8.85 9.01 3.07
C PHE A 28 -10.02 8.11 2.69
N ASN A 29 -11.16 8.31 3.34
CA ASN A 29 -12.43 7.79 2.87
C ASN A 29 -12.83 8.48 1.56
N LYS A 30 -13.79 7.92 0.81
CA LYS A 30 -14.15 8.45 -0.52
C LYS A 30 -14.65 9.90 -0.52
N ALA A 31 -15.24 10.33 0.58
CA ALA A 31 -15.71 11.71 0.77
C ALA A 31 -14.60 12.68 1.23
N ASP A 32 -13.35 12.23 1.41
CA ASP A 32 -12.22 13.04 1.93
C ASP A 32 -12.48 13.71 3.29
N THR A 33 -13.44 13.18 4.06
CA THR A 33 -13.83 13.72 5.36
C THR A 33 -13.08 13.11 6.53
N HIS A 34 -12.58 11.88 6.34
CA HIS A 34 -11.87 11.12 7.37
C HIS A 34 -10.61 10.48 6.80
N ALA A 35 -9.62 10.31 7.65
CA ALA A 35 -8.39 9.58 7.32
C ALA A 35 -8.23 8.38 8.24
N ALA A 36 -7.84 7.25 7.70
CA ALA A 36 -7.42 6.07 8.45
C ALA A 36 -5.90 5.90 8.34
N LEU A 37 -5.24 5.72 9.48
CA LEU A 37 -3.79 5.55 9.61
C LEU A 37 -3.48 4.22 10.25
N ALA A 38 -2.70 3.38 9.55
CA ALA A 38 -2.23 2.10 10.03
C ALA A 38 -0.87 2.22 10.73
N PHE A 39 -0.65 1.40 11.77
CA PHE A 39 0.57 1.41 12.59
C PHE A 39 1.24 0.03 12.59
N VAL A 40 2.40 -0.06 11.93
CA VAL A 40 3.07 -1.35 11.67
C VAL A 40 3.68 -2.00 12.91
N ALA A 41 4.15 -1.26 13.90
CA ALA A 41 4.79 -1.87 15.06
C ALA A 41 3.81 -2.30 16.17
N SER A 42 2.54 -1.92 16.08
CA SER A 42 1.58 -2.15 17.17
C SER A 42 0.23 -2.72 16.74
N GLY A 43 -0.03 -2.79 15.44
CA GLY A 43 -1.28 -3.31 14.88
C GLY A 43 -2.49 -2.40 15.08
N HIS A 44 -2.28 -1.09 15.32
CA HIS A 44 -3.38 -0.15 15.44
C HIS A 44 -3.83 0.40 14.09
N VAL A 45 -5.12 0.73 14.02
CA VAL A 45 -5.73 1.58 12.99
C VAL A 45 -6.41 2.73 13.70
N VAL A 46 -6.02 3.95 13.38
CA VAL A 46 -6.62 5.16 13.97
C VAL A 46 -7.36 5.93 12.89
N VAL A 47 -8.62 6.29 13.19
CA VAL A 47 -9.43 7.11 12.31
C VAL A 47 -9.45 8.55 12.82
N PHE A 48 -9.22 9.50 11.92
CA PHE A 48 -9.16 10.93 12.19
C PHE A 48 -10.24 11.66 11.40
N ASN A 49 -10.78 12.71 11.98
CA ASN A 49 -11.49 13.72 11.20
C ASN A 49 -10.47 14.50 10.36
N ALA A 50 -10.63 14.51 9.05
CA ALA A 50 -9.65 15.11 8.15
C ALA A 50 -9.59 16.64 8.22
N ALA A 51 -10.68 17.32 8.63
CA ALA A 51 -10.72 18.76 8.77
C ALA A 51 -10.09 19.24 10.09
N THR A 52 -10.51 18.64 11.20
CA THR A 52 -10.05 19.03 12.55
C THR A 52 -8.75 18.32 12.94
N ARG A 53 -8.41 17.21 12.28
CA ARG A 53 -7.28 16.31 12.59
C ARG A 53 -7.41 15.62 13.96
N ALA A 54 -8.58 15.68 14.57
CA ALA A 54 -8.84 15.01 15.83
C ALA A 54 -8.94 13.49 15.62
N PRO A 55 -8.33 12.65 16.47
CA PRO A 55 -8.57 11.21 16.45
C PRO A 55 -9.99 10.93 16.95
N LEU A 56 -10.71 10.06 16.24
CA LEU A 56 -12.10 9.70 16.51
C LEU A 56 -12.23 8.28 17.06
N ALA A 57 -11.46 7.35 16.50
CA ALA A 57 -11.46 5.96 16.92
C ALA A 57 -10.05 5.38 16.83
N CYS A 58 -9.76 4.47 17.75
CA CYS A 58 -8.56 3.66 17.72
C CYS A 58 -8.95 2.20 17.89
N LEU A 59 -8.61 1.39 16.89
CA LEU A 59 -8.88 -0.05 16.85
C LEU A 59 -7.54 -0.79 16.80
N ARG A 60 -7.55 -2.07 17.15
CA ARG A 60 -6.35 -2.90 17.09
C ARG A 60 -6.68 -4.21 16.38
N THR A 61 -5.81 -4.61 15.48
CA THR A 61 -5.93 -5.88 14.75
C THR A 61 -5.91 -7.08 15.68
N GLU A 62 -6.49 -8.19 15.24
CA GLU A 62 -6.46 -9.45 15.97
C GLU A 62 -5.04 -10.03 16.07
N PRO A 63 -4.71 -10.73 17.17
CA PRO A 63 -3.42 -11.40 17.25
C PRO A 63 -3.37 -12.61 16.31
N GLY A 64 -2.24 -12.78 15.65
CA GLY A 64 -1.86 -14.03 15.01
C GLY A 64 -1.07 -14.94 15.96
N ALA A 65 -0.33 -15.88 15.40
CA ALA A 65 0.55 -16.78 16.14
C ALA A 65 1.53 -16.00 17.02
N GLY A 66 1.70 -16.44 18.28
CA GLY A 66 2.57 -15.76 19.24
C GLY A 66 2.15 -14.34 19.63
N GLY A 67 0.89 -13.94 19.33
CA GLY A 67 0.40 -12.60 19.62
C GLY A 67 0.80 -11.54 18.58
N ALA A 68 1.39 -11.94 17.46
CA ALA A 68 1.89 -11.05 16.41
C ALA A 68 0.76 -10.20 15.79
N ARG A 69 1.05 -8.93 15.58
CA ARG A 69 0.16 -7.95 14.92
C ARG A 69 0.99 -6.97 14.11
N GLN A 70 0.45 -6.55 12.96
CA GLN A 70 1.03 -5.48 12.17
C GLN A 70 -0.04 -4.94 11.20
N ALA A 71 -0.74 -3.88 11.56
CA ALA A 71 -1.56 -3.17 10.59
C ALA A 71 -0.64 -2.50 9.57
N HIS A 72 -0.35 -3.20 8.47
CA HIS A 72 0.56 -2.70 7.44
C HIS A 72 -0.14 -1.65 6.59
N ALA A 73 -1.32 -1.97 6.08
CA ALA A 73 -2.12 -1.08 5.29
C ALA A 73 -3.61 -1.20 5.62
N VAL A 74 -4.34 -0.14 5.37
CA VAL A 74 -5.78 -0.06 5.48
C VAL A 74 -6.34 0.57 4.21
N TRP A 75 -7.49 0.07 3.71
CA TRP A 75 -8.12 0.59 2.50
C TRP A 75 -9.63 0.70 2.67
N PRO A 76 -10.28 1.82 2.32
CA PRO A 76 -11.72 1.95 2.36
C PRO A 76 -12.37 1.22 1.19
N THR A 77 -13.57 0.67 1.38
CA THR A 77 -14.44 0.27 0.29
C THR A 77 -14.99 1.50 -0.43
N GLU A 78 -15.37 1.35 -1.71
CA GLU A 78 -15.84 2.48 -2.52
C GLU A 78 -17.15 3.10 -2.02
N ASP A 79 -17.94 2.31 -1.27
CA ASP A 79 -19.18 2.75 -0.64
C ASP A 79 -18.98 3.34 0.77
N ASP A 80 -17.73 3.49 1.21
CA ASP A 80 -17.35 3.98 2.54
C ASP A 80 -17.99 3.22 3.74
N ARG A 81 -18.42 1.95 3.53
CA ARG A 81 -19.04 1.14 4.58
C ARG A 81 -18.06 0.32 5.40
N TYR A 82 -16.87 0.09 4.85
CA TYR A 82 -15.86 -0.72 5.51
C TYR A 82 -14.45 -0.18 5.26
N LEU A 83 -13.56 -0.54 6.19
CA LEU A 83 -12.12 -0.51 6.00
C LEU A 83 -11.61 -1.95 6.00
N ILE A 84 -10.78 -2.29 5.01
CA ILE A 84 -10.10 -3.57 4.93
C ILE A 84 -8.65 -3.39 5.37
N VAL A 85 -8.20 -4.21 6.32
CA VAL A 85 -6.89 -4.08 6.98
C VAL A 85 -6.04 -5.30 6.68
N ALA A 86 -4.84 -5.09 6.16
CA ALA A 86 -3.81 -6.10 6.05
C ALA A 86 -3.05 -6.19 7.38
N ASN A 87 -3.34 -7.21 8.17
CA ASN A 87 -2.61 -7.54 9.39
C ASN A 87 -1.47 -8.50 9.04
N GLN A 88 -0.33 -7.93 8.62
CA GLN A 88 0.77 -8.65 8.02
C GLN A 88 1.33 -9.75 8.94
N ASN A 89 1.82 -9.40 10.13
CA ASN A 89 2.41 -10.37 11.05
C ASN A 89 1.35 -11.27 11.71
N GLY A 90 0.10 -10.81 11.78
CA GLY A 90 -1.02 -11.64 12.19
C GLY A 90 -1.47 -12.65 11.13
N LYS A 91 -1.01 -12.49 9.88
CA LYS A 91 -1.45 -13.25 8.70
C LYS A 91 -2.96 -13.27 8.55
N LYS A 92 -3.58 -12.09 8.66
CA LYS A 92 -5.03 -11.93 8.58
C LYS A 92 -5.41 -10.78 7.67
N LEU A 93 -6.51 -10.93 6.94
CA LEU A 93 -7.21 -9.82 6.35
C LEU A 93 -8.44 -9.53 7.22
N GLU A 94 -8.58 -8.30 7.68
CA GLU A 94 -9.60 -7.93 8.67
C GLU A 94 -10.54 -6.85 8.11
N ARG A 95 -11.77 -6.83 8.58
CA ARG A 95 -12.78 -5.86 8.17
C ARG A 95 -13.26 -5.05 9.37
N ILE A 96 -13.35 -3.73 9.18
CA ILE A 96 -13.90 -2.77 10.15
C ILE A 96 -15.13 -2.14 9.51
N THR A 97 -16.28 -2.20 10.19
CA THR A 97 -17.48 -1.43 9.80
C THR A 97 -17.25 0.05 10.12
N THR A 98 -17.67 0.92 9.21
CA THR A 98 -17.53 2.35 9.35
C THR A 98 -18.89 3.04 9.32
N ASP A 99 -19.11 3.93 10.28
CA ASP A 99 -20.18 4.94 10.26
C ASP A 99 -19.51 6.29 10.52
N TYR A 100 -19.11 6.94 9.43
CA TYR A 100 -18.43 8.22 9.49
C TYR A 100 -19.32 9.34 10.03
N ALA A 101 -20.63 9.24 9.86
CA ALA A 101 -21.57 10.26 10.33
C ALA A 101 -21.71 10.26 11.86
N SER A 102 -21.78 9.07 12.46
CA SER A 102 -21.86 8.93 13.92
C SER A 102 -20.49 8.80 14.60
N GLY A 103 -19.41 8.63 13.81
CA GLY A 103 -18.05 8.40 14.33
C GLY A 103 -17.88 7.00 14.95
N VAL A 104 -18.69 6.02 14.55
CA VAL A 104 -18.63 4.65 15.06
C VAL A 104 -17.87 3.74 14.11
N PHE A 105 -16.87 3.05 14.65
CA PHE A 105 -16.01 2.11 13.91
C PHE A 105 -15.90 0.82 14.71
N THR A 106 -16.19 -0.33 14.08
CA THR A 106 -16.27 -1.61 14.78
C THR A 106 -15.55 -2.70 14.02
N THR A 107 -14.59 -3.38 14.65
CA THR A 107 -13.95 -4.58 14.09
C THR A 107 -14.97 -5.70 13.91
N GLN A 108 -14.81 -6.51 12.87
CA GLN A 108 -15.68 -7.63 12.56
C GLN A 108 -14.92 -8.96 12.59
N PRO A 109 -14.64 -9.55 13.75
CA PRO A 109 -13.88 -10.81 13.86
C PRO A 109 -14.46 -11.95 13.03
N ALA A 110 -15.79 -12.04 12.95
CA ALA A 110 -16.46 -13.07 12.15
C ALA A 110 -16.19 -12.94 10.63
N ALA A 111 -15.80 -11.76 10.16
CA ALA A 111 -15.45 -11.52 8.76
C ALA A 111 -13.96 -11.73 8.45
N THR A 112 -13.12 -11.88 9.47
CA THR A 112 -11.68 -12.07 9.31
C THR A 112 -11.36 -13.29 8.44
N LEU A 113 -10.52 -13.11 7.43
CA LEU A 113 -9.89 -14.20 6.70
C LEU A 113 -8.55 -14.53 7.37
N ASP A 114 -8.48 -15.71 7.99
CA ASP A 114 -7.23 -16.24 8.56
C ASP A 114 -6.39 -16.86 7.45
N MET A 115 -5.40 -16.11 6.99
CA MET A 115 -4.53 -16.52 5.88
C MET A 115 -3.49 -17.56 6.32
N ALA A 116 -3.23 -17.72 7.62
CA ALA A 116 -2.30 -18.76 8.11
C ALA A 116 -2.87 -20.18 7.92
N GLY A 117 -4.19 -20.33 8.02
CA GLY A 117 -4.86 -21.63 7.98
C GLY A 117 -5.81 -21.85 6.80
N CYS A 118 -5.93 -20.87 5.86
CA CYS A 118 -6.92 -20.99 4.80
C CYS A 118 -6.49 -21.93 3.67
N THR A 119 -7.51 -22.31 2.87
CA THR A 119 -7.35 -23.06 1.62
C THR A 119 -7.90 -22.20 0.48
N THR A 120 -7.20 -22.19 -0.65
CA THR A 120 -7.61 -21.44 -1.84
C THR A 120 -8.72 -22.19 -2.61
N PRO A 121 -9.41 -21.52 -3.56
CA PRO A 121 -10.43 -22.16 -4.39
C PRO A 121 -9.96 -23.42 -5.13
N ASN A 122 -8.68 -23.49 -5.50
CA ASN A 122 -8.09 -24.65 -6.16
C ASN A 122 -7.66 -25.77 -5.18
N GLY A 123 -8.01 -25.66 -3.89
CA GLY A 123 -7.73 -26.67 -2.88
C GLY A 123 -6.29 -26.66 -2.33
N LEU A 124 -5.52 -25.61 -2.61
CA LEU A 124 -4.16 -25.45 -2.11
C LEU A 124 -4.14 -24.68 -0.79
N PRO A 125 -3.18 -24.94 0.11
CA PRO A 125 -2.96 -24.08 1.27
C PRO A 125 -2.69 -22.63 0.82
N CYS A 126 -3.20 -21.66 1.56
CA CYS A 126 -2.93 -20.23 1.26
C CYS A 126 -1.43 -19.93 1.33
N GLN A 127 -0.71 -20.55 2.24
CA GLN A 127 0.74 -20.56 2.25
C GLN A 127 1.25 -21.92 1.75
N ALA A 128 1.89 -21.90 0.59
CA ALA A 128 2.54 -23.07 -0.01
C ALA A 128 3.95 -22.64 -0.46
N PRO A 129 5.04 -23.18 0.15
CA PRO A 129 6.40 -22.63 -0.03
C PRO A 129 6.85 -22.48 -1.49
N ALA A 130 6.39 -23.38 -2.38
CA ALA A 130 6.77 -23.34 -3.79
C ALA A 130 6.04 -22.28 -4.63
N ILE A 131 4.87 -21.81 -4.18
CA ILE A 131 4.01 -20.92 -4.98
C ILE A 131 3.65 -19.62 -4.26
N ARG A 132 3.58 -19.64 -2.95
CA ARG A 132 3.35 -18.48 -2.07
C ARG A 132 4.18 -18.68 -0.79
N PRO A 133 5.50 -18.43 -0.85
CA PRO A 133 6.42 -18.79 0.23
C PRO A 133 6.13 -18.06 1.54
N ASP A 134 5.62 -16.82 1.46
CA ASP A 134 5.11 -16.11 2.62
C ASP A 134 3.83 -15.34 2.27
N ASN A 135 2.72 -15.81 2.79
CA ASN A 135 1.40 -15.26 2.54
C ASN A 135 0.98 -14.15 3.52
N ALA A 136 1.94 -13.52 4.19
CA ALA A 136 1.66 -12.35 5.01
C ALA A 136 1.11 -11.21 4.14
N PRO A 137 -0.12 -10.69 4.38
CA PRO A 137 -0.72 -9.66 3.55
C PRO A 137 0.00 -8.32 3.74
N ILE A 138 0.28 -7.64 2.64
CA ILE A 138 0.92 -6.32 2.64
C ILE A 138 -0.11 -5.22 2.45
N CYS A 139 -0.75 -5.16 1.29
CA CYS A 139 -1.74 -4.14 0.96
C CYS A 139 -3.01 -4.75 0.39
N PRO A 140 -4.18 -4.31 0.90
CA PRO A 140 -5.48 -4.60 0.31
C PRO A 140 -5.86 -3.45 -0.62
N PHE A 141 -5.91 -3.67 -1.92
CA PHE A 141 -6.34 -2.69 -2.90
C PHE A 141 -7.75 -3.02 -3.40
N ILE A 142 -8.64 -2.04 -3.43
CA ILE A 142 -10.00 -2.15 -3.99
C ILE A 142 -10.11 -1.17 -5.15
N ALA A 143 -10.54 -1.66 -6.30
CA ALA A 143 -10.75 -0.85 -7.49
C ALA A 143 -12.08 -0.05 -7.41
N SER A 144 -12.24 0.93 -8.28
CA SER A 144 -13.36 1.89 -8.25
C SER A 144 -14.74 1.25 -8.51
N ASP A 145 -14.80 0.04 -9.06
CA ASP A 145 -16.04 -0.73 -9.24
C ASP A 145 -16.58 -1.36 -7.95
N ASN A 146 -15.89 -1.13 -6.81
CA ASN A 146 -16.17 -1.77 -5.53
C ASN A 146 -16.12 -3.31 -5.62
N GLY A 147 -15.28 -3.81 -6.51
CA GLY A 147 -15.06 -5.23 -6.76
C GLY A 147 -14.36 -5.98 -5.61
N PRO A 148 -13.67 -7.08 -5.89
CA PRO A 148 -12.91 -7.79 -4.89
C PRO A 148 -11.67 -7.01 -4.43
N VAL A 149 -11.11 -7.42 -3.30
CA VAL A 149 -9.84 -6.90 -2.79
C VAL A 149 -8.68 -7.66 -3.41
N PHE A 150 -7.72 -6.94 -3.98
CA PHE A 150 -6.42 -7.48 -4.41
C PHE A 150 -5.45 -7.37 -3.24
N VAL A 151 -4.97 -8.52 -2.75
CA VAL A 151 -4.13 -8.59 -1.55
C VAL A 151 -2.73 -9.04 -1.94
N SER A 152 -1.76 -8.13 -1.92
CA SER A 152 -0.35 -8.48 -2.13
C SER A 152 0.21 -9.27 -0.95
N LEU A 153 1.16 -10.17 -1.24
CA LEU A 153 1.77 -11.06 -0.27
C LEU A 153 3.27 -10.79 -0.16
N ARG A 154 3.78 -10.76 1.06
CA ARG A 154 5.19 -10.44 1.35
C ARG A 154 6.18 -11.33 0.59
N GLY A 155 5.89 -12.61 0.46
CA GLY A 155 6.75 -13.55 -0.25
C GLY A 155 6.43 -13.71 -1.74
N GLY A 156 5.54 -12.91 -2.30
CA GLY A 156 5.03 -13.07 -3.66
C GLY A 156 3.79 -13.94 -3.75
N GLY A 157 3.17 -13.89 -4.91
CA GLY A 157 1.80 -14.30 -5.13
C GLY A 157 0.83 -13.19 -4.74
N LEU A 158 -0.44 -13.40 -5.07
CA LEU A 158 -1.52 -12.49 -4.75
C LEU A 158 -2.80 -13.29 -4.51
N LEU A 159 -3.60 -12.85 -3.55
CA LEU A 159 -4.94 -13.37 -3.35
C LEU A 159 -5.97 -12.29 -3.71
N VAL A 160 -7.03 -12.70 -4.40
CA VAL A 160 -8.19 -11.86 -4.68
C VAL A 160 -9.32 -12.32 -3.78
N VAL A 161 -9.87 -11.39 -2.99
CA VAL A 161 -10.77 -11.71 -1.87
C VAL A 161 -12.10 -10.99 -2.04
N ASP A 162 -13.21 -11.71 -1.93
CA ASP A 162 -14.53 -11.11 -1.76
C ASP A 162 -14.72 -10.68 -0.30
N TRP A 163 -14.64 -9.38 -0.09
CA TRP A 163 -14.75 -8.76 1.22
C TRP A 163 -16.19 -8.72 1.76
N ARG A 164 -17.19 -8.99 0.92
CA ARG A 164 -18.62 -8.91 1.28
C ARG A 164 -19.10 -10.14 2.05
N THR A 165 -18.42 -11.28 1.92
CA THR A 165 -18.76 -12.52 2.61
C THR A 165 -18.36 -12.48 4.09
N THR A 166 -18.88 -13.41 4.88
CA THR A 166 -18.54 -13.57 6.29
C THR A 166 -18.38 -15.08 6.61
N PRO A 167 -17.14 -15.56 6.84
CA PRO A 167 -15.87 -14.83 6.69
C PRO A 167 -15.61 -14.37 5.25
N MET A 168 -14.68 -13.41 5.08
CA MET A 168 -14.20 -13.02 3.74
C MET A 168 -13.64 -14.25 3.02
N SER A 169 -13.88 -14.35 1.71
CA SER A 169 -13.53 -15.54 0.94
C SER A 169 -12.60 -15.24 -0.23
N ILE A 170 -11.66 -16.16 -0.51
CA ILE A 170 -10.77 -16.06 -1.65
C ILE A 170 -11.56 -16.39 -2.92
N VAL A 171 -11.46 -15.54 -3.94
CA VAL A 171 -12.12 -15.71 -5.25
C VAL A 171 -11.12 -15.80 -6.40
N GLY A 172 -9.83 -15.55 -6.14
CA GLY A 172 -8.75 -15.71 -7.12
C GLY A 172 -7.40 -15.83 -6.43
N GLU A 173 -6.45 -16.45 -7.11
CA GLU A 173 -5.14 -16.74 -6.57
C GLU A 173 -4.08 -16.75 -7.66
N TYR A 174 -2.95 -16.11 -7.37
CA TYR A 174 -1.76 -16.12 -8.22
C TYR A 174 -0.57 -16.63 -7.44
N ASP A 175 0.35 -17.29 -8.12
CA ASP A 175 1.61 -17.70 -7.52
C ASP A 175 2.72 -16.64 -7.68
N VAL A 176 3.86 -16.90 -7.04
CA VAL A 176 5.02 -16.01 -7.05
C VAL A 176 5.64 -15.82 -8.44
N THR A 177 5.44 -16.75 -9.37
CA THR A 177 5.95 -16.64 -10.75
C THR A 177 5.08 -15.72 -11.60
N GLN A 178 3.80 -15.63 -11.26
CA GLN A 178 2.83 -14.76 -11.91
C GLN A 178 2.87 -13.34 -11.34
N VAL A 179 2.88 -13.25 -10.00
CA VAL A 179 2.93 -11.99 -9.25
C VAL A 179 4.09 -12.06 -8.26
N PRO A 180 5.24 -11.45 -8.57
CA PRO A 180 6.38 -11.44 -7.68
C PRO A 180 6.09 -10.75 -6.34
N ALA A 181 7.00 -10.89 -5.39
CA ALA A 181 6.91 -10.19 -4.10
C ALA A 181 6.79 -8.69 -4.33
N ASN A 182 5.91 -8.03 -3.57
CA ASN A 182 5.72 -6.60 -3.68
C ASN A 182 5.24 -5.96 -2.37
N GLY A 183 5.25 -4.63 -2.37
CA GLY A 183 4.66 -3.80 -1.33
C GLY A 183 3.22 -3.37 -1.67
N CYS A 184 2.97 -2.04 -1.58
CA CYS A 184 1.65 -1.42 -1.80
C CYS A 184 1.51 -0.81 -3.22
N GLY A 185 2.14 -1.38 -4.21
CA GLY A 185 2.19 -0.86 -5.58
C GLY A 185 1.01 -1.28 -6.46
N PHE A 186 -0.23 -0.97 -6.07
CA PHE A 186 -1.43 -1.18 -6.91
C PHE A 186 -2.13 0.12 -7.22
N ILE A 187 -2.60 0.25 -8.47
CA ILE A 187 -3.42 1.37 -8.92
C ILE A 187 -4.32 0.95 -10.08
N GLU A 188 -5.50 1.56 -10.17
CA GLU A 188 -6.40 1.39 -11.32
C GLU A 188 -6.07 2.39 -12.41
N ALA A 189 -6.06 1.92 -13.66
CA ALA A 189 -6.05 2.75 -14.84
C ALA A 189 -6.74 2.03 -16.01
N ALA A 190 -7.55 2.76 -16.77
CA ALA A 190 -8.25 2.30 -17.96
C ALA A 190 -8.98 0.95 -17.77
N GLY A 191 -9.65 0.78 -16.63
CA GLY A 191 -10.46 -0.40 -16.31
C GLY A 191 -9.65 -1.67 -16.00
N THR A 192 -8.38 -1.53 -15.62
CA THR A 192 -7.54 -2.64 -15.15
C THR A 192 -6.75 -2.23 -13.90
N VAL A 193 -6.32 -3.19 -13.10
CA VAL A 193 -5.45 -2.95 -11.95
C VAL A 193 -4.01 -3.17 -12.37
N PHE A 194 -3.19 -2.11 -12.34
CA PHE A 194 -1.76 -2.20 -12.46
C PHE A 194 -1.16 -2.55 -11.09
N GLY A 195 -0.17 -3.43 -11.11
CA GLY A 195 0.61 -3.79 -9.93
C GLY A 195 2.09 -3.88 -10.26
N ASN A 196 2.92 -3.81 -9.24
CA ASN A 196 4.34 -4.02 -9.37
C ASN A 196 4.86 -5.10 -8.41
N GLY A 197 6.00 -5.65 -8.73
CA GLY A 197 6.82 -6.48 -7.85
C GLY A 197 8.19 -5.87 -7.74
N GLY A 198 8.62 -5.64 -6.52
CA GLY A 198 9.92 -5.07 -6.18
C GLY A 198 10.56 -5.82 -5.02
N GLY A 199 11.85 -5.66 -4.84
CA GLY A 199 12.72 -6.15 -3.81
C GLY A 199 12.23 -7.36 -3.00
N GLY A 200 12.52 -8.58 -3.43
CA GLY A 200 11.95 -9.78 -2.84
C GLY A 200 12.56 -10.19 -1.51
N VAL A 201 11.73 -10.56 -0.51
CA VAL A 201 12.16 -11.11 0.79
C VAL A 201 12.87 -12.45 0.65
N HIS A 202 12.63 -13.19 -0.43
CA HIS A 202 13.05 -14.56 -0.59
C HIS A 202 14.17 -14.76 -1.61
N GLY A 203 15.15 -13.85 -1.62
CA GLY A 203 16.42 -14.07 -2.29
C GLY A 203 16.67 -13.32 -3.58
N ASN A 204 15.71 -12.58 -4.11
CA ASN A 204 15.94 -11.62 -5.17
C ASN A 204 15.60 -10.22 -4.63
N LEU A 205 16.62 -9.48 -4.23
CA LEU A 205 16.48 -8.12 -3.69
C LEU A 205 16.39 -7.09 -4.83
N ASP A 206 16.94 -7.44 -5.99
CA ASP A 206 16.93 -6.59 -7.18
C ASP A 206 15.81 -7.04 -8.09
N GLN A 207 14.71 -6.31 -8.12
CA GLN A 207 13.58 -6.65 -8.96
C GLN A 207 12.72 -5.44 -9.29
N PHE A 208 12.39 -5.32 -10.56
CA PHE A 208 11.39 -4.38 -11.05
C PHE A 208 10.46 -5.07 -12.02
N SER A 209 9.27 -5.39 -11.58
CA SER A 209 8.25 -6.02 -12.41
C SER A 209 7.00 -5.17 -12.44
N VAL A 210 6.35 -5.07 -13.60
CA VAL A 210 5.05 -4.44 -13.75
C VAL A 210 4.10 -5.40 -14.43
N PHE A 211 2.91 -5.52 -13.88
CA PHE A 211 1.86 -6.40 -14.41
C PHE A 211 0.49 -5.73 -14.29
N ARG A 212 -0.48 -6.27 -14.99
CA ARG A 212 -1.86 -5.84 -14.80
C ARG A 212 -2.82 -7.02 -14.69
N LEU A 213 -3.88 -6.80 -13.95
CA LEU A 213 -4.90 -7.74 -13.57
C LEU A 213 -6.27 -7.25 -14.03
N PRO A 214 -7.14 -8.12 -14.52
CA PRO A 214 -8.55 -7.80 -14.73
C PRO A 214 -9.23 -7.43 -13.41
N MET A 215 -10.17 -6.50 -13.43
CA MET A 215 -10.96 -6.13 -12.25
C MET A 215 -12.04 -7.15 -11.91
N SER A 216 -12.44 -8.00 -12.85
CA SER A 216 -13.54 -8.95 -12.72
C SER A 216 -13.22 -10.31 -13.36
N GLY A 217 -14.17 -11.25 -13.27
CA GLY A 217 -14.02 -12.59 -13.83
C GLY A 217 -13.52 -13.63 -12.84
N TYR A 218 -13.33 -13.25 -11.58
CA TYR A 218 -12.91 -14.15 -10.49
C TYR A 218 -14.09 -14.97 -9.98
N SER A 219 -13.84 -16.25 -9.69
CA SER A 219 -14.85 -17.17 -9.15
C SER A 219 -14.21 -18.25 -8.29
N SER A 220 -14.80 -18.49 -7.11
CA SER A 220 -14.45 -19.62 -6.22
C SER A 220 -15.47 -20.75 -6.27
N ILE A 221 -16.58 -20.61 -7.01
CA ILE A 221 -17.74 -21.47 -6.96
C ILE A 221 -17.80 -22.37 -8.21
N ALA A 222 -18.13 -23.65 -8.03
CA ALA A 222 -18.36 -24.68 -9.05
C ALA A 222 -17.16 -24.98 -9.98
N SER A 223 -16.62 -23.96 -10.60
CA SER A 223 -15.40 -23.99 -11.42
C SER A 223 -14.56 -22.77 -11.03
N PRO A 224 -13.64 -22.89 -10.10
CA PRO A 224 -12.76 -21.79 -9.73
C PRO A 224 -12.08 -21.19 -10.95
N ASN A 225 -12.12 -19.87 -11.05
CA ASN A 225 -11.50 -19.15 -12.15
C ASN A 225 -10.67 -17.99 -11.61
N THR A 226 -9.42 -17.95 -12.01
CA THR A 226 -8.52 -16.84 -11.81
C THR A 226 -8.10 -16.32 -13.19
N PRO A 227 -8.54 -15.11 -13.60
CA PRO A 227 -8.15 -14.53 -14.89
C PRO A 227 -6.63 -14.42 -15.02
N ALA A 228 -6.13 -14.53 -16.25
CA ALA A 228 -4.70 -14.42 -16.50
C ALA A 228 -4.16 -13.02 -16.14
N VAL A 229 -3.01 -12.98 -15.46
CA VAL A 229 -2.22 -11.77 -15.27
C VAL A 229 -1.46 -11.47 -16.57
N GLN A 230 -1.36 -10.19 -16.92
CA GLN A 230 -0.52 -9.75 -18.02
C GLN A 230 0.77 -9.14 -17.47
N ARG A 231 1.90 -9.75 -17.73
CA ARG A 231 3.21 -9.17 -17.44
C ARG A 231 3.50 -8.10 -18.50
N LEU A 232 3.86 -6.90 -18.07
CA LEU A 232 4.12 -5.74 -18.93
C LEU A 232 5.61 -5.44 -19.04
N PHE A 233 6.33 -5.62 -17.94
CA PHE A 233 7.75 -5.29 -17.85
C PHE A 233 8.42 -6.09 -16.76
N ASP A 234 9.65 -6.51 -17.00
CA ASP A 234 10.51 -7.16 -16.01
C ASP A 234 11.95 -6.66 -16.19
N ASP A 235 12.59 -6.33 -15.09
CA ASP A 235 14.01 -6.03 -15.00
C ASP A 235 14.51 -6.50 -13.63
N ASP A 236 15.35 -7.53 -13.64
CA ASP A 236 16.00 -8.12 -12.47
C ASP A 236 17.49 -7.77 -12.41
N SER A 237 17.90 -6.72 -13.14
CA SER A 237 19.26 -6.19 -13.06
C SER A 237 19.53 -5.64 -11.64
N PRO A 238 20.79 -5.57 -11.22
CA PRO A 238 21.17 -4.98 -9.94
C PRO A 238 20.63 -3.54 -9.80
N GLU A 239 20.32 -3.17 -8.56
CA GLU A 239 19.86 -1.82 -8.21
C GLU A 239 18.47 -1.48 -8.77
N ARG A 240 17.54 -2.46 -8.75
CA ARG A 240 16.12 -2.25 -9.11
C ARG A 240 15.21 -2.63 -7.95
N ASP A 241 14.27 -1.76 -7.60
CA ASP A 241 13.31 -1.99 -6.53
C ASP A 241 11.98 -1.26 -6.77
N ALA A 242 11.03 -1.93 -7.45
CA ALA A 242 9.72 -1.36 -7.73
C ALA A 242 8.87 -1.19 -6.48
N HIS A 243 8.27 -0.01 -6.27
CA HIS A 243 7.41 0.19 -5.10
C HIS A 243 6.19 1.08 -5.37
N GLY A 244 6.30 2.38 -5.26
CA GLY A 244 5.17 3.30 -5.37
C GLY A 244 4.60 3.38 -6.78
N VAL A 245 3.31 3.68 -6.87
CA VAL A 245 2.61 3.89 -8.14
C VAL A 245 1.79 5.17 -8.13
N LEU A 246 1.62 5.78 -9.28
CA LEU A 246 0.63 6.83 -9.50
C LEU A 246 0.00 6.70 -10.89
N VAL A 247 -1.19 7.28 -11.05
CA VAL A 247 -1.85 7.47 -12.33
C VAL A 247 -2.01 8.96 -12.61
N ALA A 248 -1.75 9.37 -13.86
CA ALA A 248 -1.80 10.75 -14.28
C ALA A 248 -2.27 10.89 -15.74
N GLY A 249 -2.65 12.13 -16.11
CA GLY A 249 -3.11 12.45 -17.46
C GLY A 249 -4.45 11.82 -17.79
N GLU A 250 -5.41 11.83 -16.86
CA GLU A 250 -6.71 11.20 -17.03
C GLU A 250 -6.55 9.71 -17.38
N GLU A 251 -5.79 8.98 -16.54
CA GLU A 251 -5.48 7.55 -16.66
C GLU A 251 -4.62 7.16 -17.89
N ARG A 252 -4.05 8.14 -18.61
CA ARG A 252 -3.22 7.85 -19.79
C ARG A 252 -1.87 7.26 -19.44
N HIS A 253 -1.34 7.59 -18.25
CA HIS A 253 -0.02 7.17 -17.83
C HIS A 253 -0.04 6.63 -16.40
N VAL A 254 0.62 5.49 -16.22
CA VAL A 254 0.92 4.89 -14.92
C VAL A 254 2.42 5.00 -14.68
N TRP A 255 2.79 5.56 -13.55
CA TRP A 255 4.18 5.58 -13.09
C TRP A 255 4.39 4.48 -12.07
N VAL A 256 5.53 3.84 -12.16
CA VAL A 256 6.01 2.89 -11.16
C VAL A 256 7.39 3.38 -10.70
N GLY A 257 7.50 3.72 -9.41
CA GLY A 257 8.75 4.19 -8.82
C GLY A 257 9.74 3.05 -8.62
N ASP A 258 11.00 3.36 -8.84
CA ASP A 258 12.14 2.51 -8.52
C ASP A 258 12.94 3.19 -7.42
N ARG A 259 13.03 2.52 -6.26
CA ARG A 259 13.67 3.10 -5.08
C ARG A 259 15.19 3.12 -5.21
N ASP A 260 15.78 2.10 -5.82
CA ASP A 260 17.23 1.99 -5.95
C ASP A 260 17.75 2.80 -7.14
N ALA A 261 17.11 2.70 -8.31
CA ALA A 261 17.51 3.46 -9.50
C ALA A 261 17.12 4.95 -9.42
N ASN A 262 16.30 5.36 -8.44
CA ASN A 262 15.84 6.75 -8.28
C ASN A 262 15.10 7.30 -9.52
N VAL A 263 14.32 6.46 -10.17
CA VAL A 263 13.52 6.82 -11.34
C VAL A 263 12.05 6.43 -11.16
N ALA A 264 11.20 6.88 -12.07
CA ALA A 264 9.88 6.29 -12.27
C ALA A 264 9.76 5.80 -13.71
N GLU A 265 9.45 4.54 -13.90
CA GLU A 265 9.11 3.97 -15.20
C GLU A 265 7.67 4.31 -15.56
N VAL A 266 7.44 4.77 -16.78
CA VAL A 266 6.14 5.27 -17.22
C VAL A 266 5.53 4.33 -18.24
N PHE A 267 4.29 3.93 -17.97
CA PHE A 267 3.53 3.02 -18.83
C PHE A 267 2.29 3.72 -19.39
N ASN A 268 1.89 3.37 -20.60
CA ASN A 268 0.59 3.78 -21.12
C ASN A 268 -0.53 3.04 -20.41
N GLY A 269 -1.48 3.76 -19.82
CA GLY A 269 -2.56 3.19 -19.00
C GLY A 269 -3.47 2.23 -19.77
N THR A 270 -3.71 2.48 -21.06
CA THR A 270 -4.58 1.63 -21.89
C THR A 270 -3.85 0.41 -22.45
N SER A 271 -2.68 0.61 -23.09
CA SER A 271 -1.95 -0.49 -23.75
C SER A 271 -1.03 -1.26 -22.82
N GLY A 272 -0.61 -0.69 -21.70
CA GLY A 272 0.41 -1.25 -20.81
C GLY A 272 1.84 -1.10 -21.35
N ALA A 273 2.05 -0.46 -22.51
CA ALA A 273 3.37 -0.30 -23.09
C ALA A 273 4.24 0.64 -22.23
N HIS A 274 5.49 0.28 -22.00
CA HIS A 274 6.49 1.19 -21.44
C HIS A 274 6.74 2.35 -22.42
N VAL A 275 6.65 3.59 -21.95
CA VAL A 275 6.68 4.79 -22.82
C VAL A 275 7.72 5.82 -22.39
N GLY A 276 8.45 5.58 -21.33
CA GLY A 276 9.54 6.44 -20.88
C GLY A 276 9.93 6.23 -19.43
N THR A 277 10.96 6.95 -19.02
CA THR A 277 11.52 6.96 -17.68
C THR A 277 11.63 8.41 -17.22
N VAL A 278 11.31 8.68 -15.96
CA VAL A 278 11.44 9.99 -15.32
C VAL A 278 12.52 9.90 -14.26
N ASP A 279 13.56 10.71 -14.39
CA ASP A 279 14.60 10.88 -13.38
C ASP A 279 14.03 11.64 -12.17
N LEU A 280 14.15 11.06 -10.98
CA LEU A 280 13.69 11.64 -9.72
C LEU A 280 14.84 12.26 -8.91
N THR A 281 16.07 12.12 -9.37
CA THR A 281 17.21 12.85 -8.80
C THR A 281 17.12 14.35 -9.09
N SER A 282 17.71 15.16 -8.25
CA SER A 282 17.66 16.61 -8.37
C SER A 282 18.71 17.28 -7.51
N PRO A 283 18.94 18.61 -7.66
CA PRO A 283 19.75 19.38 -6.72
C PRO A 283 19.23 19.35 -5.27
N PHE A 284 17.97 18.96 -5.05
CA PHE A 284 17.36 18.85 -3.73
C PHE A 284 17.68 17.50 -3.06
N SER A 285 17.84 16.45 -3.86
CA SER A 285 18.25 15.10 -3.42
C SER A 285 18.88 14.35 -4.59
N ALA A 286 20.12 13.91 -4.40
CA ALA A 286 20.80 13.04 -5.36
C ALA A 286 20.36 11.57 -5.22
N ASP A 287 19.80 11.21 -4.07
CA ASP A 287 19.34 9.87 -3.75
C ASP A 287 18.04 9.98 -2.94
N PRO A 288 16.90 10.25 -3.62
CA PRO A 288 15.61 10.45 -2.97
C PRO A 288 14.98 9.15 -2.46
N THR A 289 15.28 8.01 -3.07
CA THR A 289 14.67 6.71 -2.75
C THR A 289 13.17 6.85 -2.55
N VAL A 290 12.45 7.11 -3.63
CA VAL A 290 11.03 7.45 -3.62
C VAL A 290 10.20 6.23 -3.24
N ASP A 291 9.37 6.36 -2.22
CA ASP A 291 8.59 5.24 -1.69
C ASP A 291 7.16 5.20 -2.27
N LEU A 292 6.29 6.16 -1.96
CA LEU A 292 4.93 6.22 -2.48
C LEU A 292 4.64 7.57 -3.12
N PHE A 293 3.64 7.59 -4.00
CA PHE A 293 3.21 8.79 -4.73
C PHE A 293 1.79 9.21 -4.39
N ALA A 294 1.51 10.49 -4.60
CA ALA A 294 0.17 11.05 -4.68
C ALA A 294 0.13 12.13 -5.77
N VAL A 295 -0.99 12.29 -6.44
CA VAL A 295 -1.18 13.26 -7.51
C VAL A 295 -2.17 14.35 -7.07
N SER A 296 -1.92 15.60 -7.46
CA SER A 296 -2.85 16.71 -7.20
C SER A 296 -4.16 16.51 -7.98
N PRO A 297 -5.31 17.00 -7.46
CA PRO A 297 -6.59 16.84 -8.14
C PRO A 297 -6.65 17.45 -9.55
N ASP A 298 -5.82 18.44 -9.85
CA ASP A 298 -5.68 19.04 -11.18
C ASP A 298 -4.63 18.36 -12.05
N GLU A 299 -4.04 17.29 -11.55
CA GLU A 299 -3.01 16.47 -12.19
C GLU A 299 -1.79 17.24 -12.73
N LYS A 300 -1.52 18.43 -12.18
CA LYS A 300 -0.34 19.21 -12.54
C LYS A 300 0.88 18.86 -11.71
N TRP A 301 0.67 18.26 -10.56
CA TRP A 301 1.70 17.95 -9.59
C TRP A 301 1.59 16.52 -9.09
N ALA A 302 2.73 15.87 -8.96
CA ALA A 302 2.89 14.68 -8.16
C ALA A 302 3.73 14.99 -6.92
N PHE A 303 3.46 14.27 -5.87
CA PHE A 303 4.21 14.32 -4.61
C PHE A 303 4.68 12.91 -4.30
N ALA A 304 5.93 12.79 -3.84
CA ALA A 304 6.49 11.50 -3.51
C ALA A 304 7.14 11.53 -2.14
N SER A 305 6.83 10.55 -1.30
CA SER A 305 7.57 10.36 -0.05
C SER A 305 8.99 9.87 -0.34
N THR A 306 9.97 10.39 0.39
CA THR A 306 11.38 9.99 0.25
C THR A 306 11.88 9.35 1.53
N ARG A 307 12.68 8.28 1.37
CA ARG A 307 13.22 7.49 2.49
C ARG A 307 14.36 8.22 3.18
N GLY A 308 14.58 7.84 4.42
CA GLY A 308 15.70 8.34 5.22
C GLY A 308 16.90 7.39 5.26
N PRO A 309 18.04 7.88 5.78
CA PRO A 309 19.29 7.10 5.81
C PRO A 309 19.30 5.98 6.87
N ASN A 310 18.40 6.03 7.84
CA ASN A 310 18.37 5.05 8.93
C ASN A 310 16.92 4.68 9.30
N PRO A 311 16.18 4.05 8.38
CA PRO A 311 14.78 3.69 8.62
C PRO A 311 14.66 2.70 9.78
N LEU A 312 13.56 2.81 10.53
CA LEU A 312 13.24 1.87 11.61
C LEU A 312 12.33 0.72 11.14
N SER A 313 11.97 0.68 9.87
CA SER A 313 11.05 -0.32 9.34
C SER A 313 11.54 -1.75 9.50
N GLY A 314 12.87 -1.94 9.58
CA GLY A 314 13.47 -3.27 9.68
C GLY A 314 13.20 -4.13 8.45
N ASP A 315 12.70 -3.54 7.39
CA ASP A 315 12.48 -4.19 6.12
C ASP A 315 13.81 -4.28 5.35
N PRO A 316 14.37 -5.46 5.14
CA PRO A 316 15.65 -5.60 4.45
C PRO A 316 15.59 -5.20 2.98
N HIS A 317 14.39 -5.01 2.41
CA HIS A 317 14.20 -4.51 1.04
C HIS A 317 14.08 -3.02 0.94
N SER A 318 13.95 -2.31 2.06
CA SER A 318 13.82 -0.86 2.03
C SER A 318 15.14 -0.25 1.62
N SER A 319 15.22 0.25 0.42
CA SER A 319 16.29 1.13 0.00
C SER A 319 16.40 2.32 0.94
N HIS A 320 17.60 2.83 1.11
CA HIS A 320 17.91 3.93 2.03
C HIS A 320 18.22 5.18 1.23
N GLY A 321 17.39 6.21 1.40
CA GLY A 321 17.65 7.53 0.81
C GLY A 321 18.45 8.43 1.72
N THR A 322 18.84 9.58 1.21
CA THR A 322 19.66 10.56 1.95
C THR A 322 18.83 11.70 2.54
N ASN A 323 17.70 12.03 1.94
CA ASN A 323 16.92 13.22 2.27
C ASN A 323 15.44 12.86 2.53
N PRO A 324 15.09 12.44 3.78
CA PRO A 324 13.71 12.10 4.09
C PRO A 324 12.79 13.30 3.99
N GLY A 325 11.65 13.12 3.30
CA GLY A 325 10.72 14.22 3.08
C GLY A 325 9.63 13.91 2.08
N MET A 326 9.29 14.95 1.33
CA MET A 326 8.31 14.90 0.25
C MET A 326 8.85 15.66 -0.96
N LEU A 327 9.12 14.97 -2.05
CA LEU A 327 9.41 15.60 -3.35
C LEU A 327 8.16 16.25 -3.92
N ILE A 328 8.37 17.39 -4.59
CA ILE A 328 7.38 18.10 -5.39
C ILE A 328 7.79 17.95 -6.85
N ILE A 329 6.95 17.30 -7.64
CA ILE A 329 7.22 16.96 -9.03
C ILE A 329 6.18 17.64 -9.91
N LYS A 330 6.60 18.48 -10.83
CA LYS A 330 5.72 19.07 -11.85
C LYS A 330 5.49 18.07 -12.96
N LEU A 331 4.23 17.73 -13.22
CA LEU A 331 3.83 16.85 -14.30
C LEU A 331 3.73 17.61 -15.63
N ASN A 332 4.16 16.98 -16.70
CA ASN A 332 4.16 17.52 -18.06
C ASN A 332 3.73 16.43 -19.06
N GLY A 333 3.39 16.83 -20.30
CA GLY A 333 3.03 15.89 -21.36
C GLY A 333 1.84 15.00 -21.01
N ASN A 334 0.81 15.56 -20.38
CA ASN A 334 -0.35 14.83 -19.86
C ASN A 334 0.05 13.68 -18.91
N GLY A 335 0.99 13.95 -18.02
CA GLY A 335 1.47 12.98 -17.05
C GLY A 335 2.53 11.99 -17.58
N LYS A 336 2.96 12.11 -18.83
CA LYS A 336 4.04 11.26 -19.38
C LYS A 336 5.42 11.60 -18.83
N GLN A 337 5.62 12.85 -18.41
CA GLN A 337 6.89 13.38 -17.97
C GLN A 337 6.76 14.09 -16.64
N GLY A 338 7.84 14.20 -15.90
CA GLY A 338 7.92 14.95 -14.65
C GLY A 338 9.25 15.64 -14.46
N LYS A 339 9.23 16.68 -13.64
CA LYS A 339 10.44 17.39 -13.23
C LYS A 339 10.36 17.69 -11.75
N VAL A 340 11.39 17.28 -10.99
CA VAL A 340 11.48 17.62 -9.56
C VAL A 340 11.73 19.12 -9.43
N GLU A 341 10.83 19.81 -8.71
CA GLU A 341 10.87 21.26 -8.49
C GLU A 341 11.21 21.63 -7.04
N GLY A 342 11.18 20.66 -6.13
CA GLY A 342 11.48 20.92 -4.73
C GLY A 342 11.41 19.69 -3.83
N LEU A 343 11.88 19.87 -2.59
CA LEU A 343 11.78 18.90 -1.50
C LEU A 343 11.32 19.63 -0.24
N ILE A 344 10.30 19.11 0.42
CA ILE A 344 9.93 19.49 1.78
C ILE A 344 10.57 18.48 2.73
N PRO A 345 11.64 18.83 3.44
CA PRO A 345 12.33 17.90 4.32
C PRO A 345 11.55 17.64 5.60
N ILE A 346 11.70 16.44 6.13
CA ILE A 346 11.27 16.07 7.49
C ILE A 346 12.47 15.65 8.31
N SER A 347 12.36 15.78 9.63
CA SER A 347 13.43 15.37 10.54
C SER A 347 12.85 14.69 11.78
N ASN A 348 13.49 13.62 12.20
CA ASN A 348 13.21 12.93 13.45
C ASN A 348 14.53 12.40 13.99
N LEU A 349 15.19 13.16 14.88
CA LEU A 349 16.43 12.76 15.50
C LEU A 349 16.15 11.94 16.76
N ASP A 350 16.81 10.79 16.89
CA ASP A 350 16.80 10.03 18.14
C ASP A 350 17.66 10.69 19.22
N SER A 351 17.70 10.11 20.41
CA SER A 351 18.48 10.63 21.56
C SER A 351 19.98 10.70 21.31
N SER A 352 20.50 10.01 20.29
CA SER A 352 21.89 10.01 19.86
C SER A 352 22.16 10.97 18.70
N GLY A 353 21.14 11.73 18.26
CA GLY A 353 21.23 12.65 17.12
C GLY A 353 21.18 11.96 15.75
N VAL A 354 20.83 10.68 15.69
CA VAL A 354 20.72 9.95 14.42
C VAL A 354 19.38 10.26 13.77
N GLN A 355 19.40 10.63 12.46
CA GLN A 355 18.20 10.86 11.68
C GLN A 355 17.42 9.56 11.48
N ARG A 356 16.18 9.52 11.99
CA ARG A 356 15.24 8.39 11.93
C ARG A 356 13.98 8.69 11.13
N ALA A 357 13.88 9.89 10.55
CA ALA A 357 12.74 10.18 9.68
C ALA A 357 12.76 9.24 8.48
N ASP A 358 11.59 8.71 8.16
CA ASP A 358 11.40 7.70 7.14
C ASP A 358 9.96 7.84 6.62
N ALA A 359 9.77 8.70 5.63
CA ALA A 359 8.45 8.95 5.06
C ALA A 359 8.04 7.77 4.18
N HIS A 360 6.82 7.25 4.38
CA HIS A 360 6.26 6.16 3.59
C HIS A 360 4.92 6.55 2.97
N GLY A 361 3.83 6.48 3.73
CA GLY A 361 2.49 6.80 3.23
C GLY A 361 2.31 8.27 2.88
N ILE A 362 1.80 8.55 1.70
CA ILE A 362 1.44 9.90 1.24
C ILE A 362 0.07 9.87 0.58
N ARG A 363 -0.78 10.85 0.89
CA ARG A 363 -2.08 11.06 0.26
C ARG A 363 -2.42 12.54 0.22
N ILE A 364 -3.15 12.94 -0.80
CA ILE A 364 -3.67 14.30 -0.95
C ILE A 364 -5.15 14.31 -0.63
N ARG A 365 -5.54 15.20 0.27
CA ARG A 365 -6.94 15.47 0.56
C ARG A 365 -7.49 16.50 -0.41
N ARG A 366 -8.64 16.23 -1.02
CA ARG A 366 -9.40 17.25 -1.75
C ARG A 366 -10.12 18.14 -0.74
N THR A 367 -9.90 19.43 -0.85
CA THR A 367 -10.68 20.44 -0.11
C THR A 367 -11.43 21.23 -1.16
N GLY A 368 -12.76 21.08 -1.17
CA GLY A 368 -13.66 21.80 -2.07
C GLY A 368 -13.61 23.29 -1.92
#